data_bd4a36dedc037f1d485af3049bcf08b3
#
_entry.id   bd4a36dedc037f1d485af3049bcf08b3
#
_cell.length_a   1.000
_cell.length_b   1.000
_cell.length_c   1.000
_cell.angle_alpha   90.00
_cell.angle_beta   90.00
_cell.angle_gamma   90.00
#
_symmetry.space_group_name_H-M   'P 1'
#
loop_
_entity.id
_entity.type
_entity.pdbx_description
1 polymer ?
#
loop_
_entity_poly.entity_id
_entity_poly.type
_entity_poly.pdbx_seq_one_letter_code
_entity_poly.pdbx_strand_id
1 'polypeptide(L)'
;INLEYLSAEAYVERSHALPSPQMIGPGQGLTKWFFYPGFTVATGGLLREQGLVEDRDRFQGEAGAREAFLHQRIGRTDFQLRRDSGAQPETLVLLFGYAQPALPAWLSASMACLQTVLVTPGYSSREVARWLGLAASPTPGSTFERGLLRLVFLPPVEQPEFDLLLWSCDLNLVRGEDSAVRALWAGRPFVWQLYVQDEAWHLAKLEAF
;
A
#
# COMPACT_ATOMS: atom_id res chain seq x y z
N ILE A 1 15.76 22.47 -2.71
CA ILE A 1 15.94 21.05 -2.43
C ILE A 1 15.42 20.26 -3.63
N ASN A 2 16.16 19.23 -4.04
CA ASN A 2 15.75 18.24 -5.02
C ASN A 2 15.43 16.94 -4.28
N LEU A 3 14.17 16.57 -4.25
CA LEU A 3 13.73 15.31 -3.65
C LEU A 3 13.92 14.19 -4.67
N GLU A 4 14.69 13.20 -4.30
CA GLU A 4 14.98 12.01 -5.11
C GLU A 4 14.09 10.82 -4.72
N TYR A 5 14.13 9.77 -5.52
CA TYR A 5 13.37 8.55 -5.24
C TYR A 5 13.95 7.76 -4.06
N LEU A 6 13.09 7.06 -3.35
CA LEU A 6 13.48 6.13 -2.30
C LEU A 6 14.31 4.99 -2.89
N SER A 7 15.44 4.69 -2.27
CA SER A 7 16.22 3.50 -2.56
C SER A 7 16.97 3.03 -1.32
N ALA A 8 17.22 1.71 -1.24
CA ALA A 8 18.11 1.09 -0.25
C ALA A 8 19.52 0.86 -0.80
N GLU A 9 19.78 1.23 -2.06
CA GLU A 9 21.07 1.04 -2.70
C GLU A 9 22.16 1.95 -2.09
N ALA A 10 23.38 1.46 -2.00
CA ALA A 10 24.50 2.16 -1.34
C ALA A 10 24.86 3.54 -1.92
N TYR A 11 24.47 3.85 -3.17
CA TYR A 11 24.70 5.18 -3.75
C TYR A 11 23.89 6.29 -3.04
N VAL A 12 22.77 5.95 -2.45
CA VAL A 12 21.85 6.90 -1.78
C VAL A 12 22.57 7.61 -0.63
N GLU A 13 23.30 6.85 0.20
CA GLU A 13 24.07 7.41 1.31
C GLU A 13 25.14 8.41 0.84
N ARG A 14 25.82 8.08 -0.25
CA ARG A 14 26.90 8.92 -0.81
C ARG A 14 26.36 10.15 -1.53
N SER A 15 25.13 10.11 -1.97
CA SER A 15 24.49 11.18 -2.76
C SER A 15 23.60 12.10 -1.91
N HIS A 16 23.21 11.67 -0.72
CA HIS A 16 22.40 12.47 0.18
C HIS A 16 23.15 13.72 0.64
N ALA A 17 22.42 14.86 0.68
CA ALA A 17 22.95 16.17 1.09
C ALA A 17 24.09 16.72 0.22
N LEU A 18 24.32 16.18 -0.99
CA LEU A 18 25.29 16.77 -1.90
C LEU A 18 24.81 18.10 -2.47
N PRO A 19 25.68 19.13 -2.54
CA PRO A 19 25.37 20.40 -3.18
C PRO A 19 25.57 20.33 -4.69
N SER A 20 24.76 21.05 -5.44
CA SER A 20 24.90 21.28 -6.88
C SER A 20 24.72 22.78 -7.17
N PRO A 21 25.82 23.55 -7.25
CA PRO A 21 25.75 24.95 -7.61
C PRO A 21 25.14 25.14 -9.02
N GLN A 22 24.20 26.04 -9.15
CA GLN A 22 23.57 26.35 -10.44
C GLN A 22 24.37 27.46 -11.13
N MET A 23 25.12 27.07 -12.16
CA MET A 23 26.05 27.97 -12.83
C MET A 23 25.40 28.80 -13.96
N ILE A 24 24.24 28.35 -14.46
CA ILE A 24 23.52 28.96 -15.59
C ILE A 24 22.00 28.87 -15.39
N GLY A 25 21.26 29.67 -16.15
CA GLY A 25 19.78 29.61 -16.18
C GLY A 25 19.12 30.42 -15.04
N PRO A 26 17.79 30.26 -14.86
CA PRO A 26 17.01 31.04 -13.90
C PRO A 26 17.42 30.86 -12.43
N GLY A 27 18.11 29.76 -12.12
CA GLY A 27 18.61 29.46 -10.77
C GLY A 27 20.09 29.85 -10.56
N GLN A 28 20.71 30.61 -11.46
CA GLN A 28 22.12 31.00 -11.34
C GLN A 28 22.42 31.63 -9.98
N GLY A 29 23.47 31.17 -9.32
CA GLY A 29 23.87 31.64 -7.99
C GLY A 29 23.19 30.91 -6.83
N LEU A 30 22.20 30.05 -7.09
CA LEU A 30 21.60 29.17 -6.10
C LEU A 30 22.37 27.84 -5.99
N THR A 31 22.28 27.21 -4.84
CA THR A 31 22.77 25.84 -4.66
C THR A 31 21.57 24.90 -4.49
N LYS A 32 21.45 23.90 -5.36
CA LYS A 32 20.51 22.81 -5.25
C LYS A 32 21.10 21.75 -4.33
N TRP A 33 20.33 21.26 -3.38
CA TRP A 33 20.71 20.18 -2.46
C TRP A 33 19.89 18.97 -2.77
N PHE A 34 20.53 17.79 -2.90
CA PHE A 34 19.85 16.54 -3.14
C PHE A 34 19.41 15.92 -1.83
N PHE A 35 18.11 15.60 -1.73
CA PHE A 35 17.55 14.87 -0.61
C PHE A 35 17.15 13.48 -1.08
N TYR A 36 17.86 12.48 -0.59
CA TYR A 36 17.60 11.07 -0.89
C TYR A 36 16.90 10.42 0.29
N PRO A 37 15.60 10.06 0.16
CA PRO A 37 14.95 9.16 1.12
C PRO A 37 15.67 7.80 1.13
N GLY A 38 15.73 7.17 2.30
CA GLY A 38 16.41 5.89 2.44
C GLY A 38 16.21 5.28 3.83
N PHE A 39 16.85 4.16 4.07
CA PHE A 39 16.63 3.32 5.24
C PHE A 39 17.70 3.41 6.31
N THR A 40 18.75 4.21 6.10
CA THR A 40 19.89 4.33 7.00
C THR A 40 19.99 5.74 7.58
N VAL A 41 20.78 5.88 8.64
CA VAL A 41 21.07 7.18 9.27
C VAL A 41 21.87 8.14 8.39
N ALA A 42 22.48 7.64 7.32
CA ALA A 42 23.24 8.43 6.34
C ALA A 42 22.34 8.96 5.19
N THR A 43 21.04 8.71 5.23
CA THR A 43 20.06 9.15 4.24
C THR A 43 19.08 10.14 4.85
N GLY A 44 18.13 10.65 4.04
CA GLY A 44 17.06 11.53 4.51
C GLY A 44 15.97 10.82 5.33
N GLY A 45 16.08 9.51 5.54
CA GLY A 45 15.07 8.69 6.19
C GLY A 45 13.80 8.50 5.36
N LEU A 46 12.78 7.92 5.98
CA LEU A 46 11.47 7.72 5.35
C LEU A 46 10.59 8.93 5.59
N LEU A 47 10.04 9.48 4.51
CA LEU A 47 9.14 10.63 4.57
C LEU A 47 7.83 10.28 5.28
N ARG A 48 7.35 11.17 6.11
CA ARG A 48 6.04 11.10 6.76
C ARG A 48 5.54 12.49 7.14
N GLU A 49 4.24 12.61 7.31
CA GLU A 49 3.62 13.79 7.89
C GLU A 49 3.87 13.86 9.40
N GLN A 50 3.88 15.08 9.90
CA GLN A 50 3.93 15.28 11.35
C GLN A 50 2.66 14.71 12.00
N GLY A 51 2.82 13.94 13.07
CA GLY A 51 1.70 13.33 13.79
C GLY A 51 1.20 12.01 13.23
N LEU A 52 1.72 11.52 12.08
CA LEU A 52 1.24 10.30 11.43
C LEU A 52 1.25 9.08 12.35
N VAL A 53 2.31 8.90 13.12
CA VAL A 53 2.47 7.74 14.03
C VAL A 53 1.48 7.84 15.19
N GLU A 54 1.33 9.01 15.76
CA GLU A 54 0.41 9.30 16.85
C GLU A 54 -1.06 9.11 16.41
N ASP A 55 -1.39 9.51 15.18
CA ASP A 55 -2.72 9.32 14.60
C ASP A 55 -3.00 7.84 14.32
N ARG A 56 -2.01 7.10 13.80
CA ARG A 56 -2.09 5.65 13.64
C ARG A 56 -2.34 4.95 14.98
N ASP A 57 -1.54 5.28 15.99
CA ASP A 57 -1.62 4.61 17.30
C ASP A 57 -2.98 4.90 17.98
N ARG A 58 -3.48 6.13 17.83
CA ARG A 58 -4.83 6.50 18.29
C ARG A 58 -5.90 5.68 17.57
N PHE A 59 -5.86 5.63 16.24
CA PHE A 59 -6.83 4.88 15.43
C PHE A 59 -6.83 3.39 15.77
N GLN A 60 -5.64 2.79 15.88
CA GLN A 60 -5.51 1.36 16.19
C GLN A 60 -5.86 1.03 17.64
N GLY A 61 -5.73 1.96 18.57
CA GLY A 61 -6.07 1.82 19.97
C GLY A 61 -7.54 2.12 20.32
N GLU A 62 -8.25 2.83 19.44
CA GLU A 62 -9.65 3.20 19.67
C GLU A 62 -10.59 2.05 19.31
N ALA A 63 -11.34 1.57 20.31
CA ALA A 63 -12.30 0.49 20.10
C ALA A 63 -13.41 0.91 19.13
N GLY A 64 -13.61 0.11 18.07
CA GLY A 64 -14.63 0.36 17.04
C GLY A 64 -14.22 1.32 15.92
N ALA A 65 -13.07 2.01 16.01
CA ALA A 65 -12.64 2.93 14.96
C ALA A 65 -12.43 2.22 13.61
N ARG A 66 -11.85 1.04 13.62
CA ARG A 66 -11.67 0.18 12.43
C ARG A 66 -13.01 -0.14 11.76
N GLU A 67 -13.97 -0.63 12.53
CA GLU A 67 -15.31 -0.99 12.05
C GLU A 67 -16.06 0.23 11.51
N ALA A 68 -16.03 1.33 12.25
CA ALA A 68 -16.68 2.58 11.84
C ALA A 68 -16.14 3.10 10.50
N PHE A 69 -14.81 3.10 10.35
CA PHE A 69 -14.15 3.48 9.09
C PHE A 69 -14.53 2.54 7.94
N LEU A 70 -14.51 1.22 8.16
CA LEU A 70 -14.87 0.24 7.15
C LEU A 70 -16.34 0.38 6.72
N HIS A 71 -17.28 0.60 7.65
CA HIS A 71 -18.68 0.86 7.34
C HIS A 71 -18.83 2.07 6.43
N GLN A 72 -18.18 3.17 6.78
CA GLN A 72 -18.20 4.39 5.97
C GLN A 72 -17.63 4.16 4.58
N ARG A 73 -16.49 3.46 4.51
CA ARG A 73 -15.73 3.30 3.26
C ARG A 73 -16.35 2.29 2.29
N ILE A 74 -16.89 1.20 2.82
CA ILE A 74 -17.61 0.19 2.04
C ILE A 74 -19.01 0.67 1.66
N GLY A 75 -19.53 1.67 2.35
CA GLY A 75 -20.88 2.21 2.14
C GLY A 75 -21.99 1.25 2.58
N ARG A 76 -21.67 0.32 3.50
CA ARG A 76 -22.60 -0.70 4.00
C ARG A 76 -22.54 -0.74 5.52
N THR A 77 -23.63 -0.35 6.16
CA THR A 77 -23.75 -0.38 7.63
C THR A 77 -23.91 -1.80 8.18
N ASP A 78 -24.25 -2.76 7.32
CA ASP A 78 -24.36 -4.18 7.65
C ASP A 78 -23.05 -4.96 7.45
N PHE A 79 -21.97 -4.30 6.99
CA PHE A 79 -20.68 -4.95 6.86
C PHE A 79 -20.10 -5.26 8.23
N GLN A 80 -19.85 -6.53 8.49
CA GLN A 80 -19.20 -7.02 9.70
C GLN A 80 -18.09 -8.00 9.32
N LEU A 81 -17.00 -7.96 10.08
CA LEU A 81 -15.99 -8.99 10.01
C LEU A 81 -16.56 -10.30 10.56
N ARG A 82 -16.46 -11.35 9.77
CA ARG A 82 -16.92 -12.70 10.13
C ARG A 82 -16.02 -13.30 11.20
N ARG A 83 -16.52 -14.32 11.87
CA ARG A 83 -15.74 -15.19 12.75
C ARG A 83 -15.96 -16.63 12.34
N ASP A 84 -14.92 -17.45 12.44
CA ASP A 84 -15.06 -18.88 12.26
C ASP A 84 -15.71 -19.56 13.48
N SER A 85 -15.91 -20.88 13.40
CA SER A 85 -16.46 -21.67 14.52
C SER A 85 -15.59 -21.68 15.78
N GLY A 86 -14.30 -21.33 15.67
CA GLY A 86 -13.36 -21.14 16.79
C GLY A 86 -13.32 -19.70 17.30
N ALA A 87 -14.23 -18.83 16.85
CA ALA A 87 -14.30 -17.39 17.13
C ALA A 87 -13.07 -16.60 16.66
N GLN A 88 -12.25 -17.15 15.78
CA GLN A 88 -11.17 -16.39 15.13
C GLN A 88 -11.76 -15.34 14.20
N PRO A 89 -11.27 -14.09 14.26
CA PRO A 89 -11.75 -13.05 13.38
C PRO A 89 -11.28 -13.31 11.94
N GLU A 90 -12.10 -12.85 11.01
CA GLU A 90 -11.76 -12.81 9.59
C GLU A 90 -10.50 -11.96 9.34
N THR A 91 -9.58 -12.47 8.54
CA THR A 91 -8.39 -11.70 8.11
C THR A 91 -8.80 -10.66 7.07
N LEU A 92 -8.43 -9.41 7.28
CA LEU A 92 -8.68 -8.33 6.35
C LEU A 92 -7.40 -8.01 5.56
N VAL A 93 -7.49 -8.08 4.24
CA VAL A 93 -6.35 -7.86 3.32
C VAL A 93 -6.63 -6.68 2.42
N LEU A 94 -5.71 -5.71 2.35
CA LEU A 94 -5.75 -4.68 1.32
C LEU A 94 -5.05 -5.16 0.06
N LEU A 95 -5.70 -5.08 -1.08
CA LEU A 95 -5.11 -5.35 -2.39
C LEU A 95 -4.98 -4.05 -3.19
N PHE A 96 -3.76 -3.52 -3.20
CA PHE A 96 -3.33 -2.38 -4.00
C PHE A 96 -2.09 -2.79 -4.80
N GLY A 97 -2.28 -3.44 -5.96
CA GLY A 97 -1.20 -4.04 -6.75
C GLY A 97 -1.19 -3.61 -8.21
N TYR A 98 -0.06 -3.91 -8.87
CA TYR A 98 0.02 -4.00 -10.33
C TYR A 98 -0.60 -5.32 -10.81
N ALA A 99 -0.71 -5.49 -12.13
CA ALA A 99 -1.01 -6.80 -12.71
C ALA A 99 0.08 -7.81 -12.26
N GLN A 100 -0.35 -8.95 -11.72
CA GLN A 100 0.54 -9.94 -11.13
C GLN A 100 0.11 -11.35 -11.54
N PRO A 101 0.97 -12.11 -12.26
CA PRO A 101 0.64 -13.47 -12.69
C PRO A 101 0.27 -14.41 -11.54
N ALA A 102 0.80 -14.22 -10.35
CA ALA A 102 0.51 -15.04 -9.18
C ALA A 102 -0.85 -14.73 -8.52
N LEU A 103 -1.49 -13.60 -8.83
CA LEU A 103 -2.73 -13.16 -8.18
C LEU A 103 -3.88 -14.16 -8.34
N PRO A 104 -4.16 -14.75 -9.52
CA PRO A 104 -5.22 -15.74 -9.67
C PRO A 104 -5.02 -16.98 -8.81
N ALA A 105 -3.79 -17.48 -8.72
CA ALA A 105 -3.45 -18.63 -7.88
C ALA A 105 -3.62 -18.31 -6.40
N TRP A 106 -3.17 -17.12 -5.95
CA TRP A 106 -3.34 -16.67 -4.58
C TRP A 106 -4.83 -16.51 -4.22
N LEU A 107 -5.65 -15.89 -5.07
CA LEU A 107 -7.09 -15.76 -4.85
C LEU A 107 -7.78 -17.14 -4.75
N SER A 108 -7.38 -18.09 -5.60
CA SER A 108 -7.93 -19.44 -5.58
C SER A 108 -7.57 -20.18 -4.28
N ALA A 109 -6.34 -20.07 -3.82
CA ALA A 109 -5.91 -20.65 -2.54
C ALA A 109 -6.65 -19.97 -1.36
N SER A 110 -6.89 -18.68 -1.45
CA SER A 110 -7.60 -17.90 -0.45
C SER A 110 -9.07 -18.28 -0.25
N MET A 111 -9.68 -19.01 -1.19
CA MET A 111 -11.05 -19.50 -1.05
C MET A 111 -11.25 -20.45 0.14
N ALA A 112 -10.19 -21.06 0.63
CA ALA A 112 -10.20 -21.92 1.81
C ALA A 112 -9.96 -21.15 3.13
N CYS A 113 -9.69 -19.86 3.07
CA CYS A 113 -9.35 -19.02 4.22
C CYS A 113 -10.50 -18.05 4.53
N LEU A 114 -10.85 -17.91 5.81
CA LEU A 114 -11.82 -16.90 6.24
C LEU A 114 -11.18 -15.53 6.16
N GLN A 115 -11.34 -14.89 5.01
CA GLN A 115 -10.76 -13.57 4.77
C GLN A 115 -11.62 -12.68 3.87
N THR A 116 -11.47 -11.38 4.06
CA THR A 116 -11.97 -10.35 3.15
C THR A 116 -10.81 -9.64 2.50
N VAL A 117 -10.86 -9.51 1.18
CA VAL A 117 -9.92 -8.71 0.41
C VAL A 117 -10.61 -7.42 -0.02
N LEU A 118 -10.08 -6.30 0.43
CA LEU A 118 -10.47 -4.96 0.00
C LEU A 118 -9.74 -4.65 -1.31
N VAL A 119 -10.48 -4.62 -2.39
CA VAL A 119 -9.93 -4.46 -3.75
C VAL A 119 -9.97 -3.00 -4.16
N THR A 120 -8.80 -2.39 -4.32
CA THR A 120 -8.71 -0.99 -4.76
C THR A 120 -9.01 -0.84 -6.26
N PRO A 121 -9.46 0.34 -6.70
CA PRO A 121 -9.65 0.63 -8.13
C PRO A 121 -8.38 0.49 -8.96
N GLY A 122 -8.53 0.33 -10.26
CA GLY A 122 -7.41 0.29 -11.20
C GLY A 122 -6.96 -1.11 -11.57
N TYR A 123 -5.67 -1.42 -11.42
CA TYR A 123 -5.13 -2.74 -11.80
C TYR A 123 -5.75 -3.86 -10.97
N SER A 124 -5.79 -3.69 -9.65
CA SER A 124 -6.33 -4.70 -8.73
C SER A 124 -7.77 -5.09 -9.08
N SER A 125 -8.64 -4.09 -9.29
CA SER A 125 -10.04 -4.36 -9.61
C SER A 125 -10.22 -5.07 -10.96
N ARG A 126 -9.40 -4.73 -11.97
CA ARG A 126 -9.45 -5.39 -13.28
C ARG A 126 -8.98 -6.85 -13.21
N GLU A 127 -7.90 -7.12 -12.49
CA GLU A 127 -7.37 -8.48 -12.35
C GLU A 127 -8.33 -9.38 -11.56
N VAL A 128 -8.90 -8.87 -10.47
CA VAL A 128 -9.90 -9.59 -9.68
C VAL A 128 -11.19 -9.82 -10.49
N ALA A 129 -11.65 -8.83 -11.25
CA ALA A 129 -12.82 -8.99 -12.14
C ALA A 129 -12.58 -10.08 -13.18
N ARG A 130 -11.39 -10.12 -13.78
CA ARG A 130 -11.01 -11.18 -14.74
C ARG A 130 -11.01 -12.56 -14.09
N TRP A 131 -10.47 -12.68 -12.87
CA TRP A 131 -10.50 -13.93 -12.10
C TRP A 131 -11.93 -14.37 -11.76
N LEU A 132 -12.84 -13.44 -11.49
CA LEU A 132 -14.27 -13.69 -11.28
C LEU A 132 -15.01 -14.07 -12.56
N GLY A 133 -14.40 -13.93 -13.74
CA GLY A 133 -15.04 -14.15 -15.05
C GLY A 133 -15.93 -12.98 -15.51
N LEU A 134 -15.71 -11.79 -14.99
CA LEU A 134 -16.49 -10.59 -15.31
C LEU A 134 -15.87 -9.83 -16.48
N ALA A 135 -16.71 -9.27 -17.36
CA ALA A 135 -16.27 -8.49 -18.52
C ALA A 135 -15.68 -7.11 -18.16
N ALA A 136 -16.07 -6.57 -17.01
CA ALA A 136 -15.59 -5.27 -16.52
C ALA A 136 -15.42 -5.28 -15.00
N SER A 137 -14.68 -4.32 -14.47
CA SER A 137 -14.57 -4.12 -13.02
C SER A 137 -15.94 -3.79 -12.42
N PRO A 138 -16.30 -4.43 -11.31
CA PRO A 138 -17.53 -4.13 -10.59
C PRO A 138 -17.56 -2.68 -10.09
N THR A 139 -18.75 -2.18 -9.86
CA THR A 139 -18.95 -0.86 -9.24
C THR A 139 -18.43 -0.85 -7.81
N PRO A 140 -17.94 0.29 -7.30
CA PRO A 140 -17.56 0.44 -5.90
C PRO A 140 -18.71 0.01 -4.97
N GLY A 141 -18.37 -0.64 -3.86
CA GLY A 141 -19.32 -1.23 -2.91
C GLY A 141 -19.77 -2.66 -3.28
N SER A 142 -19.51 -3.13 -4.51
CA SER A 142 -19.83 -4.51 -4.89
C SER A 142 -19.06 -5.52 -4.04
N THR A 143 -19.75 -6.59 -3.65
CA THR A 143 -19.18 -7.68 -2.86
C THR A 143 -19.40 -9.02 -3.57
N PHE A 144 -18.39 -9.85 -3.59
CA PHE A 144 -18.43 -11.21 -4.15
C PHE A 144 -17.89 -12.21 -3.15
N GLU A 145 -18.46 -13.40 -3.11
CA GLU A 145 -17.99 -14.50 -2.26
C GLU A 145 -17.64 -15.74 -3.10
N ARG A 146 -16.54 -16.39 -2.74
CA ARG A 146 -16.07 -17.65 -3.30
C ARG A 146 -15.48 -18.50 -2.17
N GLY A 147 -16.16 -19.59 -1.76
CA GLY A 147 -15.79 -20.32 -0.56
C GLY A 147 -15.83 -19.43 0.68
N LEU A 148 -14.73 -19.36 1.42
CA LEU A 148 -14.57 -18.50 2.58
C LEU A 148 -13.98 -17.11 2.26
N LEU A 149 -13.55 -16.90 1.01
CA LEU A 149 -13.05 -15.62 0.53
C LEU A 149 -14.20 -14.66 0.23
N ARG A 150 -14.12 -13.44 0.76
CA ARG A 150 -14.98 -12.30 0.41
C ARG A 150 -14.16 -11.22 -0.26
N LEU A 151 -14.63 -10.69 -1.38
CA LEU A 151 -14.02 -9.61 -2.14
C LEU A 151 -14.91 -8.37 -2.06
N VAL A 152 -14.37 -7.23 -1.68
CA VAL A 152 -15.09 -5.97 -1.58
C VAL A 152 -14.39 -4.94 -2.46
N PHE A 153 -15.07 -4.41 -3.46
CA PHE A 153 -14.54 -3.40 -4.37
C PHE A 153 -14.72 -2.01 -3.79
N LEU A 154 -13.59 -1.34 -3.51
CA LEU A 154 -13.58 -0.02 -2.89
C LEU A 154 -13.77 1.11 -3.92
N PRO A 155 -14.33 2.26 -3.50
CA PRO A 155 -14.21 3.50 -4.27
C PRO A 155 -12.75 4.01 -4.26
N PRO A 156 -12.41 4.96 -5.15
CA PRO A 156 -11.18 5.73 -5.02
C PRO A 156 -11.11 6.40 -3.64
N VAL A 157 -9.91 6.45 -3.08
CA VAL A 157 -9.65 7.07 -1.78
C VAL A 157 -8.54 8.11 -1.91
N GLU A 158 -8.59 9.15 -1.09
CA GLU A 158 -7.51 10.12 -0.93
C GLU A 158 -6.42 9.57 -0.01
N GLN A 159 -5.25 10.23 -0.01
CA GLN A 159 -4.09 9.75 0.74
C GLN A 159 -4.36 9.53 2.25
N PRO A 160 -5.03 10.43 2.99
CA PRO A 160 -5.32 10.18 4.42
C PRO A 160 -6.22 8.97 4.65
N GLU A 161 -7.16 8.71 3.75
CA GLU A 161 -8.05 7.54 3.81
C GLU A 161 -7.31 6.25 3.44
N PHE A 162 -6.32 6.34 2.54
CA PHE A 162 -5.46 5.21 2.21
C PHE A 162 -4.63 4.75 3.42
N ASP A 163 -4.16 5.68 4.24
CA ASP A 163 -3.50 5.33 5.50
C ASP A 163 -4.43 4.61 6.46
N LEU A 164 -5.67 5.09 6.61
CA LEU A 164 -6.68 4.40 7.43
C LEU A 164 -6.98 3.00 6.91
N LEU A 165 -6.98 2.77 5.58
CA LEU A 165 -7.09 1.42 5.00
C LEU A 165 -5.90 0.54 5.40
N LEU A 166 -4.66 1.05 5.27
CA LEU A 166 -3.45 0.33 5.68
C LEU A 166 -3.46 -0.02 7.16
N TRP A 167 -3.92 0.90 8.03
CA TRP A 167 -4.01 0.68 9.48
C TRP A 167 -5.13 -0.29 9.86
N SER A 168 -6.18 -0.37 9.04
CA SER A 168 -7.33 -1.26 9.26
C SER A 168 -7.07 -2.70 8.85
N CYS A 169 -6.15 -2.95 7.92
CA CYS A 169 -5.91 -4.28 7.37
C CYS A 169 -4.88 -5.07 8.18
N ASP A 170 -5.06 -6.40 8.20
CA ASP A 170 -4.14 -7.32 8.88
C ASP A 170 -2.94 -7.66 7.98
N LEU A 171 -3.12 -7.54 6.65
CA LEU A 171 -2.09 -7.69 5.63
C LEU A 171 -2.32 -6.67 4.50
N ASN A 172 -1.25 -6.03 4.06
CA ASN A 172 -1.29 -5.04 3.00
C ASN A 172 -0.48 -5.51 1.77
N LEU A 173 -1.13 -5.72 0.65
CA LEU A 173 -0.46 -5.92 -0.62
C LEU A 173 -0.35 -4.56 -1.30
N VAL A 174 0.85 -4.01 -1.37
CA VAL A 174 1.10 -2.64 -1.86
C VAL A 174 2.05 -2.62 -3.04
N ARG A 175 2.02 -1.53 -3.81
CA ARG A 175 2.84 -1.35 -5.00
C ARG A 175 3.57 -0.03 -5.02
N GLY A 176 4.71 0.01 -5.71
CA GLY A 176 5.49 1.24 -5.85
C GLY A 176 6.14 1.69 -4.54
N GLU A 177 6.87 2.79 -4.59
CA GLU A 177 7.69 3.26 -3.47
C GLU A 177 6.87 3.97 -2.40
N ASP A 178 5.98 4.89 -2.78
CA ASP A 178 5.18 5.67 -1.83
C ASP A 178 4.29 4.79 -0.96
N SER A 179 3.59 3.82 -1.57
CA SER A 179 2.71 2.91 -0.81
C SER A 179 3.50 1.97 0.10
N ALA A 180 4.74 1.60 -0.27
CA ALA A 180 5.61 0.80 0.60
C ALA A 180 6.02 1.61 1.84
N VAL A 181 6.39 2.88 1.68
CA VAL A 181 6.68 3.78 2.81
C VAL A 181 5.46 3.91 3.73
N ARG A 182 4.26 4.09 3.14
CA ARG A 182 3.01 4.18 3.92
C ARG A 182 2.72 2.87 4.66
N ALA A 183 2.95 1.71 4.03
CA ALA A 183 2.79 0.40 4.66
C ALA A 183 3.78 0.16 5.80
N LEU A 184 5.04 0.63 5.67
CA LEU A 184 6.03 0.63 6.75
C LEU A 184 5.52 1.43 7.95
N TRP A 185 5.04 2.67 7.72
CA TRP A 185 4.48 3.50 8.78
C TRP A 185 3.19 2.96 9.38
N ALA A 186 2.43 2.13 8.64
CA ALA A 186 1.24 1.48 9.17
C ALA A 186 1.54 0.46 10.28
N GLY A 187 2.77 -0.10 10.31
CA GLY A 187 3.18 -1.08 11.32
C GLY A 187 2.42 -2.40 11.21
N ARG A 188 1.90 -2.74 10.02
CA ARG A 188 1.21 -3.99 9.71
C ARG A 188 2.02 -4.81 8.72
N PRO A 189 1.89 -6.14 8.70
CA PRO A 189 2.48 -6.98 7.68
C PRO A 189 2.12 -6.48 6.28
N PHE A 190 3.10 -6.49 5.38
CA PHE A 190 2.83 -6.12 3.98
C PHE A 190 3.68 -6.92 3.00
N VAL A 191 3.20 -7.01 1.77
CA VAL A 191 3.95 -7.52 0.62
C VAL A 191 4.12 -6.37 -0.36
N TRP A 192 5.36 -6.09 -0.72
CA TRP A 192 5.70 -5.02 -1.64
C TRP A 192 5.88 -5.54 -3.06
N GLN A 193 5.11 -4.98 -3.99
CA GLN A 193 5.25 -5.23 -5.41
C GLN A 193 5.94 -4.06 -6.09
N LEU A 194 7.15 -4.28 -6.57
CA LEU A 194 7.85 -3.32 -7.42
C LEU A 194 7.29 -3.33 -8.83
N TYR A 195 7.40 -2.17 -9.51
CA TYR A 195 7.15 -2.09 -10.93
C TYR A 195 8.23 -2.88 -11.67
N VAL A 196 7.80 -3.84 -12.49
CA VAL A 196 8.72 -4.63 -13.33
C VAL A 196 9.33 -3.70 -14.36
N GLN A 197 10.65 -3.54 -14.31
CA GLN A 197 11.44 -2.76 -15.26
C GLN A 197 12.18 -3.69 -16.21
N ASP A 198 12.39 -3.23 -17.44
CA ASP A 198 13.31 -3.88 -18.37
C ASP A 198 14.72 -3.92 -17.72
N GLU A 199 15.53 -4.92 -18.07
CA GLU A 199 16.89 -5.13 -17.51
C GLU A 199 16.94 -5.51 -16.02
N ALA A 200 15.81 -5.88 -15.39
CA ALA A 200 15.74 -6.39 -14.01
C ALA A 200 16.26 -5.43 -12.90
N TRP A 201 16.32 -4.12 -13.13
CA TRP A 201 16.72 -3.11 -12.13
C TRP A 201 15.91 -3.18 -10.84
N HIS A 202 14.66 -3.64 -10.93
CA HIS A 202 13.81 -3.84 -9.76
C HIS A 202 14.32 -4.95 -8.82
N LEU A 203 15.09 -5.93 -9.32
CA LEU A 203 15.68 -6.98 -8.48
C LEU A 203 16.78 -6.43 -7.61
N ALA A 204 17.67 -5.57 -8.16
CA ALA A 204 18.71 -4.92 -7.37
C ALA A 204 18.14 -4.06 -6.24
N LYS A 205 17.01 -3.38 -6.48
CA LYS A 205 16.27 -2.63 -5.44
C LYS A 205 15.73 -3.55 -4.34
N LEU A 206 15.19 -4.72 -4.71
CA LEU A 206 14.69 -5.70 -3.74
C LEU A 206 15.82 -6.33 -2.91
N GLU A 207 16.93 -6.67 -3.55
CA GLU A 207 18.10 -7.23 -2.86
C GLU A 207 18.74 -6.24 -1.89
N ALA A 208 18.68 -4.95 -2.20
CA ALA A 208 19.20 -3.90 -1.32
C ALA A 208 18.28 -3.60 -0.12
N PHE A 209 16.97 -3.86 -0.24
CA PHE A 209 15.95 -3.66 0.80
C PHE A 209 15.94 -4.81 1.80
#